data_ea6e8de9196fbfdca426ea10aeaecb00
#
_entry.id   ea6e8de9196fbfdca426ea10aeaecb00
#
_cell.length_a   1.000
_cell.length_b   1.000
_cell.length_c   1.000
_cell.angle_alpha   90.00
_cell.angle_beta   90.00
_cell.angle_gamma   90.00
#
_symmetry.space_group_name_H-M   'P 1'
#
loop_
_entity.id
_entity.type
_entity.pdbx_description
1 polymer ?
#
loop_
_entity_poly.entity_id
_entity_poly.type
_entity_poly.pdbx_seq_one_letter_code
_entity_poly.pdbx_strand_id
1 'polypeptide(L)'
;MDILQEITAFKKREVEERKSLFPVKLLEKSIYFNSTPVSLKKYLLREDLSGIIAEFKRKSPSKGFINKYADVERTTIGYMQAGASAL
;
A
#
# COMPACT_ATOMS: atom_id res chain seq x y z
N MET A 1 -22.86 -12.38 3.59
CA MET A 1 -21.40 -12.11 3.66
C MET A 1 -21.21 -10.62 3.88
N ASP A 2 -20.47 -10.23 4.92
CA ASP A 2 -20.19 -8.82 5.15
C ASP A 2 -19.10 -8.30 4.20
N ILE A 3 -18.89 -6.99 4.19
CA ILE A 3 -17.93 -6.35 3.26
C ILE A 3 -16.49 -6.84 3.51
N LEU A 4 -16.12 -7.09 4.76
CA LEU A 4 -14.79 -7.58 5.10
C LEU A 4 -14.57 -9.00 4.53
N GLN A 5 -15.57 -9.86 4.63
CA GLN A 5 -15.51 -11.21 4.06
C GLN A 5 -15.42 -11.17 2.53
N GLU A 6 -16.15 -10.26 1.89
CA GLU A 6 -16.07 -10.07 0.44
C GLU A 6 -14.67 -9.62 0.00
N ILE A 7 -14.09 -8.64 0.69
CA ILE A 7 -12.74 -8.15 0.42
C ILE A 7 -11.72 -9.26 0.63
N THR A 8 -11.82 -10.03 1.71
CA THR A 8 -10.91 -11.14 2.00
C THR A 8 -10.97 -12.22 0.93
N ALA A 9 -12.18 -12.59 0.49
CA ALA A 9 -12.34 -13.59 -0.58
C ALA A 9 -11.74 -13.12 -1.89
N PHE A 10 -11.94 -11.86 -2.25
CA PHE A 10 -11.33 -11.25 -3.42
C PHE A 10 -9.80 -11.25 -3.33
N LYS A 11 -9.26 -10.86 -2.19
CA LYS A 11 -7.81 -10.82 -1.95
C LYS A 11 -7.16 -12.19 -2.02
N LYS A 12 -7.81 -13.22 -1.51
CA LYS A 12 -7.29 -14.60 -1.61
C LYS A 12 -7.08 -15.01 -3.05
N ARG A 13 -8.07 -14.77 -3.91
CA ARG A 13 -7.97 -15.09 -5.34
C ARG A 13 -6.89 -14.26 -6.03
N GLU A 14 -6.83 -12.97 -5.74
CA GLU A 14 -5.82 -12.07 -6.27
C GLU A 14 -4.41 -12.51 -5.89
N VAL A 15 -4.18 -12.87 -4.64
CA VAL A 15 -2.88 -13.35 -4.14
C VAL A 15 -2.48 -14.64 -4.81
N GLU A 16 -3.39 -15.63 -4.94
CA GLU A 16 -3.11 -16.89 -5.61
C GLU A 16 -2.71 -16.68 -7.07
N GLU A 17 -3.44 -15.82 -7.78
CA GLU A 17 -3.12 -15.46 -9.15
C GLU A 17 -1.75 -14.80 -9.25
N ARG A 18 -1.46 -13.84 -8.36
CA ARG A 18 -0.18 -13.14 -8.34
C ARG A 18 0.98 -14.06 -8.03
N LYS A 19 0.82 -15.00 -7.10
CA LYS A 19 1.85 -16.01 -6.80
C LYS A 19 2.16 -16.90 -7.98
N SER A 20 1.15 -17.23 -8.77
CA SER A 20 1.33 -18.01 -10.00
C SER A 20 2.10 -17.24 -11.06
N LEU A 21 1.79 -15.95 -11.25
CA LEU A 21 2.43 -15.10 -12.25
C LEU A 21 3.82 -14.62 -11.82
N PHE A 22 4.01 -14.38 -10.53
CA PHE A 22 5.24 -13.83 -9.95
C PHE A 22 5.74 -14.70 -8.80
N PRO A 23 6.28 -15.90 -9.09
CA PRO A 23 6.81 -16.79 -8.05
C PRO A 23 8.05 -16.15 -7.38
N VAL A 24 8.38 -16.66 -6.19
CA VAL A 24 9.52 -16.14 -5.40
C VAL A 24 10.81 -16.10 -6.19
N LYS A 25 11.08 -17.14 -7.00
CA LYS A 25 12.29 -17.16 -7.85
C LYS A 25 12.37 -15.98 -8.80
N LEU A 26 11.23 -15.52 -9.31
CA LEU A 26 11.18 -14.35 -10.17
C LEU A 26 11.41 -13.06 -9.37
N LEU A 27 10.81 -12.96 -8.18
CA LEU A 27 10.98 -11.79 -7.29
C LEU A 27 12.43 -11.65 -6.82
N GLU A 28 13.14 -12.76 -6.61
CA GLU A 28 14.56 -12.75 -6.23
C GLU A 28 15.46 -12.08 -7.26
N LYS A 29 15.01 -12.00 -8.50
CA LYS A 29 15.72 -11.32 -9.59
C LYS A 29 15.50 -9.81 -9.63
N SER A 30 14.59 -9.29 -8.81
CA SER A 30 14.35 -7.85 -8.72
C SER A 30 15.61 -7.13 -8.21
N ILE A 31 15.88 -5.97 -8.78
CA ILE A 31 16.99 -5.11 -8.34
C ILE A 31 16.83 -4.65 -6.89
N TYR A 32 15.61 -4.68 -6.36
CA TYR A 32 15.30 -4.27 -4.99
C TYR A 32 15.24 -5.40 -3.99
N PHE A 33 15.38 -6.66 -4.44
CA PHE A 33 15.20 -7.82 -3.55
C PHE A 33 16.13 -7.82 -2.34
N ASN A 34 17.38 -7.41 -2.54
CA ASN A 34 18.37 -7.35 -1.47
C ASN A 34 18.40 -6.02 -0.72
N SER A 35 17.49 -5.12 -1.01
CA SER A 35 17.38 -3.84 -0.31
C SER A 35 16.85 -4.03 1.10
N THR A 36 17.39 -3.29 2.05
CA THR A 36 16.88 -3.27 3.43
C THR A 36 15.60 -2.42 3.47
N PRO A 37 14.47 -2.99 3.88
CA PRO A 37 13.24 -2.20 4.01
C PRO A 37 13.35 -1.13 5.08
N VAL A 38 12.58 -0.06 4.91
CA VAL A 38 12.44 0.97 5.95
C VAL A 38 11.47 0.45 7.02
N SER A 39 11.83 0.62 8.30
CA SER A 39 10.98 0.16 9.42
C SER A 39 9.76 1.07 9.58
N LEU A 40 8.57 0.53 9.33
CA LEU A 40 7.30 1.21 9.58
C LEU A 40 7.15 1.57 11.05
N LYS A 41 7.46 0.64 11.96
CA LYS A 41 7.39 0.87 13.41
C LYS A 41 8.25 2.05 13.84
N LYS A 42 9.48 2.11 13.34
CA LYS A 42 10.41 3.21 13.66
C LYS A 42 9.82 4.57 13.27
N TYR A 43 9.24 4.66 12.08
CA TYR A 43 8.66 5.90 11.59
C TYR A 43 7.36 6.27 12.32
N LEU A 44 6.54 5.30 12.70
CA LEU A 44 5.33 5.56 13.47
C LEU A 44 5.63 6.08 14.88
N LEU A 45 6.76 5.67 15.47
CA LEU A 45 7.17 6.07 16.81
C LEU A 45 8.02 7.34 16.85
N ARG A 46 8.40 7.90 15.71
CA ARG A 46 9.17 9.14 15.67
C ARG A 46 8.33 10.31 16.22
N GLU A 47 8.92 11.06 17.14
CA GLU A 47 8.25 12.19 17.81
C GLU A 47 8.08 13.41 16.88
N ASP A 48 8.92 13.53 15.84
CA ASP A 48 8.87 14.63 14.88
C ASP A 48 7.85 14.42 13.76
N LEU A 49 7.16 13.27 13.74
CA LEU A 49 6.12 12.93 12.76
C LEU A 49 4.78 12.68 13.47
N SER A 50 3.71 12.60 12.68
CA SER A 50 2.35 12.56 13.20
C SER A 50 1.89 11.21 13.79
N GLY A 51 2.59 10.11 13.46
CA GLY A 51 2.12 8.76 13.79
C GLY A 51 0.97 8.29 12.92
N ILE A 52 0.70 8.97 11.81
CA ILE A 52 -0.41 8.66 10.89
C ILE A 52 0.12 7.94 9.66
N ILE A 53 -0.57 6.86 9.27
CA ILE A 53 -0.40 6.23 7.97
C ILE A 53 -1.43 6.85 7.02
N ALA A 54 -0.96 7.60 6.03
CA ALA A 54 -1.82 8.27 5.06
C ALA A 54 -1.91 7.43 3.79
N GLU A 55 -3.08 6.87 3.52
CA GLU A 55 -3.29 6.02 2.36
C GLU A 55 -3.77 6.82 1.17
N PHE A 56 -3.09 6.62 0.02
CA PHE A 56 -3.59 7.09 -1.28
C PHE A 56 -4.42 6.00 -1.93
N LYS A 57 -5.65 6.33 -2.32
CA LYS A 57 -6.56 5.39 -2.96
C LYS A 57 -7.46 6.10 -3.97
N ARG A 58 -7.45 5.64 -5.22
CA ARG A 58 -8.37 6.14 -6.25
C ARG A 58 -9.62 5.30 -6.42
N LYS A 59 -9.56 4.02 -6.02
CA LYS A 59 -10.61 3.03 -6.27
C LYS A 59 -10.64 2.00 -5.14
N SER A 60 -11.83 1.52 -4.81
CA SER A 60 -11.99 0.41 -3.88
C SER A 60 -13.01 -0.60 -4.41
N PRO A 61 -12.96 -1.87 -3.97
CA PRO A 61 -13.94 -2.89 -4.38
C PRO A 61 -15.38 -2.52 -3.99
N SER A 62 -15.57 -1.84 -2.87
CA SER A 62 -16.89 -1.50 -2.36
C SER A 62 -17.50 -0.26 -2.99
N LYS A 63 -16.67 0.73 -3.35
CA LYS A 63 -17.15 2.04 -3.82
C LYS A 63 -16.80 2.32 -5.29
N GLY A 64 -16.01 1.45 -5.93
CA GLY A 64 -15.47 1.75 -7.25
C GLY A 64 -14.51 2.93 -7.19
N PHE A 65 -14.55 3.82 -8.18
CA PHE A 65 -13.69 4.99 -8.20
C PHE A 65 -14.09 6.01 -7.13
N ILE A 66 -13.13 6.35 -6.27
CA ILE A 66 -13.26 7.41 -5.27
C ILE A 66 -12.86 8.74 -5.91
N ASN A 67 -11.68 8.76 -6.54
CA ASN A 67 -11.20 9.90 -7.32
C ASN A 67 -10.21 9.39 -8.39
N LYS A 68 -10.70 9.11 -9.58
CA LYS A 68 -9.88 8.57 -10.67
C LYS A 68 -8.90 9.57 -11.27
N TYR A 69 -9.07 10.86 -10.99
CA TYR A 69 -8.23 11.93 -11.51
C TYR A 69 -7.16 12.41 -10.51
N ALA A 70 -7.15 11.85 -9.29
CA ALA A 70 -6.15 12.24 -8.30
C ALA A 70 -4.74 11.87 -8.76
N ASP A 71 -3.81 12.81 -8.59
CA ASP A 71 -2.39 12.62 -8.90
C ASP A 71 -1.71 11.98 -7.69
N VAL A 72 -1.17 10.77 -7.87
CA VAL A 72 -0.54 10.02 -6.79
C VAL A 72 0.71 10.73 -6.27
N GLU A 73 1.54 11.25 -7.15
CA GLU A 73 2.78 11.92 -6.75
C GLU A 73 2.50 13.19 -5.96
N ARG A 74 1.66 14.07 -6.47
CA ARG A 74 1.30 15.32 -5.81
C ARG A 74 0.64 15.09 -4.45
N THR A 75 -0.28 14.14 -4.37
CA THR A 75 -1.02 13.83 -3.15
C THR A 75 -0.11 13.23 -2.08
N THR A 76 0.72 12.25 -2.45
CA THR A 76 1.62 11.57 -1.50
C THR A 76 2.73 12.48 -1.01
N ILE A 77 3.27 13.34 -1.86
CA ILE A 77 4.23 14.37 -1.45
C ILE A 77 3.56 15.33 -0.45
N GLY A 78 2.31 15.72 -0.70
CA GLY A 78 1.54 16.54 0.22
C GLY A 78 1.37 15.89 1.59
N TYR A 79 1.07 14.61 1.64
CA TYR A 79 0.98 13.85 2.90
C TYR A 79 2.32 13.85 3.65
N MET A 80 3.41 13.61 2.93
CA MET A 80 4.76 13.63 3.52
C MET A 80 5.09 15.01 4.10
N GLN A 81 4.83 16.06 3.36
CA GLN A 81 5.07 17.45 3.81
C GLN A 81 4.21 17.82 5.01
N ALA A 82 3.01 17.25 5.13
CA ALA A 82 2.13 17.46 6.28
C ALA A 82 2.54 16.65 7.53
N GLY A 83 3.57 15.81 7.42
CA GLY A 83 4.11 15.06 8.56
C GLY A 83 3.60 13.63 8.69
N ALA A 84 3.07 13.03 7.63
CA ALA A 84 2.69 11.61 7.66
C ALA A 84 3.90 10.74 8.01
N SER A 85 3.69 9.76 8.89
CA SER A 85 4.75 8.81 9.28
C SER A 85 4.97 7.75 8.23
N ALA A 86 3.92 7.41 7.46
CA ALA A 86 3.97 6.44 6.37
C ALA A 86 2.88 6.74 5.33
N LEU A 87 3.02 6.15 4.16
CA LEU A 87 2.10 6.28 3.04
C LEU A 87 1.55 4.91 2.66
#